data_296d804422e0f3491a6072fdd4956232
#
_entry.id   296d804422e0f3491a6072fdd4956232
#
_cell.length_a   1.000
_cell.length_b   1.000
_cell.length_c   1.000
_cell.angle_alpha   90.00
_cell.angle_beta   90.00
_cell.angle_gamma   90.00
#
_symmetry.space_group_name_H-M   'P 1'
#
loop_
_entity.id
_entity.type
_entity.pdbx_description
1 polymer ?
#
loop_
_entity_poly.entity_id
_entity_poly.type
_entity_poly.pdbx_seq_one_letter_code
_entity_poly.pdbx_strand_id
1 'polypeptide(L)'
;MPDFDVKEKRFEQDIEEYLLTHGGYQKGNPAAFNREKALDTGTFLSFIRTSQPKQWERFEKIYGADSERQLIDRFCREVKLVGLLKVLRQGFTDRGIKFRAVFWKPETSINETSQAQYAANILHCTRQLHYSLSNENSIDIVLFLNGIPVVSMELKCQFTGQDTANAIQQYKFDRAGKDAIFEFKNRVLVHFAVDLTNVYMTTRLEGPKTYFLPFNQGSNGAGNVGGKGNPINPDGYDTAYLWENVLCKDRLLEILHKYLHLQQEKDEKTGEVKSERMIFPRYHQLDVVTKLLSDVKANGSGKNYLIQHSAGSGKSNSIAWLAHRLTGLHDDHDEKIFQSVIIVTDRRVLDSQLQNTVYQFDHVAGVVQKIDKNAQQLREAIEAGTGIIITTLQKFPVIYKEVRSGNKRFAVIVDEAHSSQTGDAARKLKRALADTEKILEEYAKEEYEEESKRKDDEDKLLDELAAQGVHENLSFFAFTATPKDKTLQMFGQRDENGKYHPFHVYSMRQAIEEGFILDVLQNYMTYNMYYKIAKAIPDDPELDTAAGVRAIRQFETLHPHNISQKTAIMLEQFCNVTRHKIGGKAKAMIVTPSRLHAVRYLLEFKRQIQEKGYT
;
A
#
# COMPACT_ATOMS: atom_id res chain seq x y z
N MET A 1 -35.31 4.30 29.18
CA MET A 1 -33.99 4.01 28.48
C MET A 1 -34.25 3.23 27.23
N PRO A 2 -34.84 3.72 26.29
CA PRO A 2 -35.21 2.73 25.28
C PRO A 2 -34.70 3.01 23.90
N ASP A 3 -34.41 4.23 23.53
CA ASP A 3 -34.18 4.51 22.11
C ASP A 3 -32.72 4.43 21.64
N PHE A 4 -31.77 4.53 22.54
CA PHE A 4 -30.35 4.55 22.17
C PHE A 4 -29.82 3.17 21.77
N ASP A 5 -30.10 2.14 22.55
CA ASP A 5 -29.72 0.74 22.29
C ASP A 5 -30.37 0.17 21.00
N VAL A 6 -31.55 0.66 20.66
CA VAL A 6 -32.32 0.14 19.53
C VAL A 6 -31.64 0.50 18.19
N LYS A 7 -31.05 1.70 18.07
CA LYS A 7 -30.42 2.16 16.81
C LYS A 7 -29.10 1.45 16.52
N GLU A 8 -28.25 1.21 17.52
CA GLU A 8 -27.01 0.44 17.35
C GLU A 8 -27.33 -1.03 17.05
N LYS A 9 -28.30 -1.62 17.76
CA LYS A 9 -28.80 -2.97 17.47
C LYS A 9 -29.38 -3.11 16.06
N ARG A 10 -30.03 -2.07 15.54
CA ARG A 10 -30.53 -2.07 14.15
C ARG A 10 -29.39 -2.08 13.15
N PHE A 11 -28.36 -1.28 13.37
CA PHE A 11 -27.17 -1.24 12.53
C PHE A 11 -26.45 -2.60 12.50
N GLU A 12 -26.23 -3.23 13.68
CA GLU A 12 -25.72 -4.59 13.75
C GLU A 12 -26.59 -5.59 12.97
N GLN A 13 -27.92 -5.47 13.10
CA GLN A 13 -28.86 -6.38 12.46
C GLN A 13 -28.83 -6.24 10.93
N ASP A 14 -28.77 -5.03 10.42
CA ASP A 14 -28.71 -4.77 8.98
C ASP A 14 -27.42 -5.33 8.36
N ILE A 15 -26.28 -5.20 9.04
CA ILE A 15 -25.01 -5.82 8.64
C ILE A 15 -25.13 -7.35 8.63
N GLU A 16 -25.63 -7.95 9.73
CA GLU A 16 -25.83 -9.41 9.82
C GLU A 16 -26.74 -9.89 8.69
N GLU A 17 -27.89 -9.26 8.49
CA GLU A 17 -28.87 -9.64 7.47
C GLU A 17 -28.28 -9.60 6.06
N TYR A 18 -27.53 -8.55 5.73
CA TYR A 18 -26.84 -8.47 4.43
C TYR A 18 -25.82 -9.61 4.25
N LEU A 19 -24.99 -9.85 5.26
CA LEU A 19 -23.97 -10.91 5.22
C LEU A 19 -24.60 -12.31 5.07
N LEU A 20 -25.74 -12.55 5.72
CA LEU A 20 -26.46 -13.82 5.62
C LEU A 20 -27.15 -14.00 4.27
N THR A 21 -27.71 -12.94 3.69
CA THR A 21 -28.49 -13.02 2.45
C THR A 21 -27.65 -12.91 1.19
N HIS A 22 -26.59 -12.06 1.21
CA HIS A 22 -25.78 -11.72 0.04
C HIS A 22 -24.28 -12.01 0.25
N GLY A 23 -23.79 -11.94 1.51
CA GLY A 23 -22.37 -12.05 1.81
C GLY A 23 -21.81 -13.48 1.81
N GLY A 24 -22.68 -14.50 1.76
CA GLY A 24 -22.27 -15.92 1.78
C GLY A 24 -21.98 -16.47 3.18
N TYR A 25 -22.57 -15.87 4.23
CA TYR A 25 -22.42 -16.27 5.62
C TYR A 25 -23.64 -17.04 6.12
N GLN A 26 -23.42 -17.84 7.16
CA GLN A 26 -24.44 -18.44 8.00
C GLN A 26 -24.53 -17.67 9.32
N LYS A 27 -25.67 -17.79 10.01
CA LYS A 27 -25.83 -17.22 11.36
C LYS A 27 -25.01 -18.02 12.35
N GLY A 28 -24.11 -17.34 13.08
CA GLY A 28 -23.31 -17.94 14.13
C GLY A 28 -24.09 -18.09 15.44
N ASN A 29 -23.62 -19.03 16.28
CA ASN A 29 -24.14 -19.23 17.64
C ASN A 29 -23.08 -18.79 18.67
N PRO A 30 -23.28 -17.67 19.40
CA PRO A 30 -22.31 -17.22 20.41
C PRO A 30 -21.99 -18.27 21.49
N ALA A 31 -22.95 -19.16 21.81
CA ALA A 31 -22.75 -20.21 22.81
C ALA A 31 -21.84 -21.37 22.35
N ALA A 32 -21.60 -21.51 21.03
CA ALA A 32 -20.69 -22.51 20.48
C ALA A 32 -19.20 -22.11 20.60
N PHE A 33 -18.93 -20.85 20.96
CA PHE A 33 -17.58 -20.34 21.06
C PHE A 33 -16.87 -20.80 22.33
N ASN A 34 -15.74 -21.46 22.15
CA ASN A 34 -14.85 -21.82 23.25
C ASN A 34 -13.92 -20.66 23.57
N ARG A 35 -14.16 -19.96 24.68
CA ARG A 35 -13.40 -18.77 25.10
C ARG A 35 -11.91 -19.06 25.36
N GLU A 36 -11.56 -20.27 25.87
CA GLU A 36 -10.16 -20.66 26.12
C GLU A 36 -9.35 -20.87 24.85
N LYS A 37 -9.94 -21.56 23.87
CA LYS A 37 -9.29 -21.85 22.58
C LYS A 37 -9.48 -20.71 21.57
N ALA A 38 -10.40 -19.80 21.86
CA ALA A 38 -10.89 -18.76 20.95
C ALA A 38 -11.28 -19.35 19.57
N LEU A 39 -12.14 -20.36 19.58
CA LEU A 39 -12.62 -21.09 18.40
C LEU A 39 -14.09 -21.51 18.60
N ASP A 40 -14.85 -21.57 17.52
CA ASP A 40 -16.02 -22.43 17.42
C ASP A 40 -15.53 -23.83 17.04
N THR A 41 -15.29 -24.65 18.05
CA THR A 41 -14.69 -25.97 17.89
C THR A 41 -15.61 -26.93 17.13
N GLY A 42 -16.92 -26.79 17.31
CA GLY A 42 -17.90 -27.61 16.60
C GLY A 42 -17.87 -27.37 15.09
N THR A 43 -17.92 -26.11 14.68
CA THR A 43 -17.82 -25.73 13.26
C THR A 43 -16.46 -26.12 12.66
N PHE A 44 -15.36 -25.94 13.41
CA PHE A 44 -14.02 -26.34 12.96
C PHE A 44 -13.93 -27.86 12.70
N LEU A 45 -14.39 -28.69 13.63
CA LEU A 45 -14.39 -30.15 13.46
C LEU A 45 -15.34 -30.60 12.35
N SER A 46 -16.52 -29.99 12.22
CA SER A 46 -17.45 -30.26 11.14
C SER A 46 -16.82 -29.99 9.77
N PHE A 47 -16.16 -28.82 9.61
CA PHE A 47 -15.44 -28.49 8.38
C PHE A 47 -14.37 -29.56 8.04
N ILE A 48 -13.52 -29.93 9.01
CA ILE A 48 -12.46 -30.92 8.77
C ILE A 48 -13.04 -32.28 8.35
N ARG A 49 -14.07 -32.75 9.05
CA ARG A 49 -14.71 -34.05 8.76
C ARG A 49 -15.36 -34.08 7.38
N THR A 50 -16.08 -33.01 7.04
CA THR A 50 -16.82 -32.94 5.79
C THR A 50 -15.91 -32.74 4.59
N SER A 51 -14.93 -31.87 4.71
CA SER A 51 -14.06 -31.50 3.58
C SER A 51 -12.85 -32.40 3.41
N GLN A 52 -12.44 -33.16 4.46
CA GLN A 52 -11.24 -33.98 4.47
C GLN A 52 -11.48 -35.37 5.12
N PRO A 53 -12.50 -36.14 4.67
CA PRO A 53 -12.91 -37.37 5.36
C PRO A 53 -11.81 -38.44 5.42
N LYS A 54 -10.99 -38.58 4.35
CA LYS A 54 -9.90 -39.57 4.32
C LYS A 54 -8.80 -39.24 5.34
N GLN A 55 -8.47 -37.97 5.52
CA GLN A 55 -7.50 -37.51 6.51
C GLN A 55 -8.06 -37.70 7.93
N TRP A 56 -9.33 -37.38 8.13
CA TRP A 56 -10.02 -37.56 9.42
C TRP A 56 -10.06 -39.03 9.82
N GLU A 57 -10.47 -39.93 8.94
CA GLU A 57 -10.53 -41.38 9.21
C GLU A 57 -9.15 -41.96 9.63
N ARG A 58 -8.10 -41.52 8.95
CA ARG A 58 -6.72 -41.93 9.30
C ARG A 58 -6.30 -41.40 10.66
N PHE A 59 -6.69 -40.17 10.98
CA PHE A 59 -6.40 -39.52 12.24
C PHE A 59 -7.14 -40.18 13.40
N GLU A 60 -8.41 -40.49 13.20
CA GLU A 60 -9.28 -41.16 14.17
C GLU A 60 -8.79 -42.59 14.48
N LYS A 61 -8.23 -43.32 13.50
CA LYS A 61 -7.58 -44.59 13.75
C LYS A 61 -6.36 -44.49 14.66
N ILE A 62 -5.69 -43.34 14.72
CA ILE A 62 -4.52 -43.11 15.56
C ILE A 62 -4.91 -42.72 16.99
N TYR A 63 -5.90 -41.84 17.15
CA TYR A 63 -6.20 -41.22 18.42
C TYR A 63 -7.51 -41.71 19.07
N GLY A 64 -8.35 -42.44 18.33
CA GLY A 64 -9.62 -42.97 18.83
C GLY A 64 -10.55 -41.90 19.39
N ALA A 65 -11.06 -42.08 20.60
CA ALA A 65 -11.97 -41.14 21.25
C ALA A 65 -11.34 -39.74 21.52
N ASP A 66 -10.02 -39.62 21.54
CA ASP A 66 -9.32 -38.36 21.80
C ASP A 66 -9.10 -37.51 20.53
N SER A 67 -9.51 -37.97 19.35
CA SER A 67 -9.21 -37.35 18.06
C SER A 67 -9.61 -35.90 17.98
N GLU A 68 -10.80 -35.53 18.45
CA GLU A 68 -11.28 -34.13 18.42
C GLU A 68 -10.37 -33.22 19.23
N ARG A 69 -10.06 -33.60 20.45
CA ARG A 69 -9.21 -32.84 21.36
C ARG A 69 -7.79 -32.69 20.77
N GLN A 70 -7.21 -33.79 20.28
CA GLN A 70 -5.85 -33.79 19.70
C GLN A 70 -5.74 -32.91 18.46
N LEU A 71 -6.76 -32.91 17.58
CA LEU A 71 -6.78 -32.06 16.40
C LEU A 71 -6.83 -30.58 16.77
N ILE A 72 -7.72 -30.18 17.69
CA ILE A 72 -7.86 -28.81 18.17
C ILE A 72 -6.55 -28.34 18.83
N ASP A 73 -6.00 -29.16 19.73
CA ASP A 73 -4.76 -28.82 20.43
C ASP A 73 -3.56 -28.72 19.47
N ARG A 74 -3.52 -29.59 18.45
CA ARG A 74 -2.48 -29.53 17.39
C ARG A 74 -2.63 -28.27 16.56
N PHE A 75 -3.84 -27.93 16.13
CA PHE A 75 -4.11 -26.68 15.41
C PHE A 75 -3.69 -25.46 16.25
N CYS A 76 -4.11 -25.37 17.50
CA CYS A 76 -3.75 -24.24 18.37
C CYS A 76 -2.24 -24.12 18.58
N ARG A 77 -1.52 -25.24 18.78
CA ARG A 77 -0.05 -25.26 18.89
C ARG A 77 0.62 -24.77 17.62
N GLU A 78 0.16 -25.23 16.45
CA GLU A 78 0.73 -24.79 15.17
C GLU A 78 0.50 -23.30 14.94
N VAL A 79 -0.72 -22.79 15.20
CA VAL A 79 -1.02 -21.37 15.09
C VAL A 79 -0.12 -20.54 16.02
N LYS A 80 0.10 -20.98 17.25
CA LYS A 80 0.98 -20.28 18.19
C LYS A 80 2.44 -20.26 17.73
N LEU A 81 2.88 -21.30 17.03
CA LEU A 81 4.26 -21.44 16.55
C LEU A 81 4.52 -20.58 15.31
N VAL A 82 3.63 -20.62 14.31
CA VAL A 82 3.90 -20.04 12.98
C VAL A 82 2.95 -18.91 12.58
N GLY A 83 1.90 -18.66 13.37
CA GLY A 83 0.84 -17.70 13.12
C GLY A 83 -0.31 -18.24 12.28
N LEU A 84 -1.53 -17.72 12.52
CA LEU A 84 -2.75 -18.17 11.87
C LEU A 84 -2.67 -18.03 10.34
N LEU A 85 -2.19 -16.90 9.83
CA LEU A 85 -2.12 -16.65 8.38
C LEU A 85 -1.35 -17.75 7.65
N LYS A 86 -0.22 -18.20 8.21
CA LYS A 86 0.56 -19.29 7.64
C LYS A 86 -0.17 -20.62 7.70
N VAL A 87 -0.85 -20.91 8.82
CA VAL A 87 -1.67 -22.13 8.96
C VAL A 87 -2.85 -22.13 7.98
N LEU A 88 -3.53 -21.00 7.77
CA LEU A 88 -4.59 -20.88 6.77
C LEU A 88 -4.05 -21.21 5.36
N ARG A 89 -2.88 -20.70 5.00
CA ARG A 89 -2.30 -20.86 3.66
C ARG A 89 -1.69 -22.24 3.42
N GLN A 90 -1.01 -22.79 4.40
CA GLN A 90 -0.22 -24.03 4.22
C GLN A 90 -0.85 -25.26 4.87
N GLY A 91 -1.82 -25.05 5.78
CA GLY A 91 -2.36 -26.10 6.63
C GLY A 91 -1.43 -26.44 7.79
N PHE A 92 -1.72 -27.53 8.46
CA PHE A 92 -0.92 -28.08 9.56
C PHE A 92 -0.81 -29.61 9.45
N THR A 93 0.19 -30.19 10.10
CA THR A 93 0.45 -31.61 9.98
C THR A 93 0.57 -32.26 11.37
N ASP A 94 -0.05 -33.42 11.54
CA ASP A 94 0.18 -34.27 12.70
C ASP A 94 0.43 -35.71 12.26
N ARG A 95 1.49 -36.31 12.76
CA ARG A 95 1.94 -37.71 12.45
C ARG A 95 1.87 -38.05 10.96
N GLY A 96 2.30 -37.12 10.12
CA GLY A 96 2.31 -37.31 8.66
C GLY A 96 0.95 -37.11 7.96
N ILE A 97 -0.11 -36.74 8.72
CA ILE A 97 -1.41 -36.41 8.16
C ILE A 97 -1.51 -34.89 8.05
N LYS A 98 -1.66 -34.39 6.82
CA LYS A 98 -1.80 -32.94 6.54
C LYS A 98 -3.25 -32.55 6.47
N PHE A 99 -3.64 -31.54 7.26
CA PHE A 99 -4.95 -30.90 7.25
C PHE A 99 -4.88 -29.49 6.67
N ARG A 100 -5.92 -29.10 5.94
CA ARG A 100 -6.15 -27.74 5.49
C ARG A 100 -7.15 -27.07 6.43
N ALA A 101 -6.83 -25.86 6.89
CA ALA A 101 -7.75 -25.04 7.69
C ALA A 101 -8.74 -24.26 6.81
N VAL A 102 -8.44 -24.09 5.53
CA VAL A 102 -9.27 -23.42 4.51
C VAL A 102 -8.91 -23.93 3.12
N PHE A 103 -9.86 -23.90 2.21
CA PHE A 103 -9.65 -24.10 0.78
C PHE A 103 -9.85 -22.78 0.05
N TRP A 104 -8.86 -22.40 -0.77
CA TRP A 104 -8.88 -21.14 -1.50
C TRP A 104 -9.63 -21.28 -2.83
N LYS A 105 -10.15 -20.15 -3.34
CA LYS A 105 -10.79 -20.10 -4.65
C LYS A 105 -9.74 -20.46 -5.72
N PRO A 106 -10.01 -21.45 -6.58
CA PRO A 106 -9.09 -21.79 -7.66
C PRO A 106 -9.02 -20.68 -8.71
N GLU A 107 -7.86 -20.53 -9.35
CA GLU A 107 -7.66 -19.51 -10.40
C GLU A 107 -8.38 -19.86 -11.70
N THR A 108 -8.61 -21.16 -11.95
CA THR A 108 -9.24 -21.69 -13.15
C THR A 108 -10.48 -22.49 -12.81
N SER A 109 -11.40 -22.61 -13.75
CA SER A 109 -12.64 -23.36 -13.61
C SER A 109 -12.50 -24.87 -13.85
N ILE A 110 -11.33 -25.34 -14.31
CA ILE A 110 -11.10 -26.69 -14.83
C ILE A 110 -11.22 -27.78 -13.76
N ASN A 111 -10.92 -27.48 -12.50
CA ASN A 111 -10.84 -28.50 -11.43
C ASN A 111 -12.09 -28.49 -10.54
N GLU A 112 -13.07 -29.34 -10.84
CA GLU A 112 -14.30 -29.51 -10.08
C GLU A 112 -14.06 -29.87 -8.60
N THR A 113 -13.03 -30.67 -8.30
CA THR A 113 -12.68 -31.03 -6.91
C THR A 113 -12.27 -29.80 -6.13
N SER A 114 -11.47 -28.91 -6.71
CA SER A 114 -11.06 -27.66 -6.07
C SER A 114 -12.25 -26.70 -5.88
N GLN A 115 -13.20 -26.67 -6.82
CA GLN A 115 -14.43 -25.90 -6.67
C GLN A 115 -15.30 -26.43 -5.51
N ALA A 116 -15.49 -27.74 -5.44
CA ALA A 116 -16.24 -28.37 -4.35
C ALA A 116 -15.58 -28.15 -2.97
N GLN A 117 -14.23 -28.23 -2.90
CA GLN A 117 -13.46 -27.92 -1.70
C GLN A 117 -13.62 -26.45 -1.27
N TYR A 118 -13.56 -25.51 -2.22
CA TYR A 118 -13.81 -24.11 -1.95
C TYR A 118 -15.22 -23.86 -1.42
N ALA A 119 -16.22 -24.48 -2.01
CA ALA A 119 -17.61 -24.39 -1.60
C ALA A 119 -17.83 -24.92 -0.18
N ALA A 120 -17.05 -25.90 0.27
CA ALA A 120 -17.13 -26.51 1.60
C ALA A 120 -16.68 -25.58 2.74
N ASN A 121 -16.03 -24.40 2.45
CA ASN A 121 -15.74 -23.43 3.49
C ASN A 121 -17.01 -22.88 4.14
N ILE A 122 -17.02 -22.85 5.47
CA ILE A 122 -18.11 -22.37 6.29
C ILE A 122 -17.74 -21.00 6.83
N LEU A 123 -18.47 -19.96 6.41
CA LEU A 123 -18.36 -18.64 7.01
C LEU A 123 -19.60 -18.39 7.89
N HIS A 124 -19.41 -17.87 9.08
CA HIS A 124 -20.55 -17.42 9.89
C HIS A 124 -20.29 -16.06 10.54
N CYS A 125 -21.38 -15.30 10.70
CA CYS A 125 -21.43 -14.02 11.38
C CYS A 125 -22.03 -14.22 12.75
N THR A 126 -21.31 -13.81 13.81
CA THR A 126 -21.77 -13.93 15.19
C THR A 126 -21.84 -12.55 15.81
N ARG A 127 -23.02 -12.17 16.32
CA ARG A 127 -23.25 -10.91 17.05
C ARG A 127 -23.07 -11.11 18.53
N GLN A 128 -22.64 -10.05 19.24
CA GLN A 128 -22.51 -9.97 20.68
C GLN A 128 -21.74 -11.17 21.26
N LEU A 129 -20.55 -11.41 20.70
CA LEU A 129 -19.71 -12.53 21.10
C LEU A 129 -19.01 -12.26 22.43
N HIS A 130 -19.40 -12.97 23.50
CA HIS A 130 -18.67 -12.99 24.77
C HIS A 130 -17.39 -13.81 24.64
N TYR A 131 -16.24 -13.16 24.72
CA TYR A 131 -14.96 -13.74 24.35
C TYR A 131 -14.00 -13.96 25.53
N SER A 132 -14.14 -13.18 26.60
CA SER A 132 -13.19 -13.17 27.72
C SER A 132 -13.49 -14.25 28.75
N LEU A 133 -12.45 -14.79 29.38
CA LEU A 133 -12.56 -15.64 30.57
C LEU A 133 -12.65 -14.82 31.87
N SER A 134 -12.32 -13.53 31.82
CA SER A 134 -12.20 -12.67 33.00
C SER A 134 -13.36 -11.69 33.18
N ASN A 135 -14.16 -11.46 32.12
CA ASN A 135 -15.31 -10.55 32.15
C ASN A 135 -16.38 -10.96 31.12
N GLU A 136 -17.53 -10.32 31.17
CA GLU A 136 -18.65 -10.56 30.25
C GLU A 136 -18.71 -9.53 29.09
N ASN A 137 -17.60 -8.90 28.72
CA ASN A 137 -17.56 -8.03 27.58
C ASN A 137 -17.86 -8.81 26.29
N SER A 138 -18.61 -8.20 25.39
CA SER A 138 -18.92 -8.75 24.08
C SER A 138 -18.32 -7.90 22.94
N ILE A 139 -18.08 -8.52 21.81
CA ILE A 139 -17.75 -7.86 20.54
C ILE A 139 -19.03 -7.80 19.72
N ASP A 140 -19.32 -6.64 19.10
CA ASP A 140 -20.58 -6.43 18.38
C ASP A 140 -20.75 -7.42 17.24
N ILE A 141 -19.76 -7.58 16.37
CA ILE A 141 -19.75 -8.58 15.29
C ILE A 141 -18.37 -9.25 15.18
N VAL A 142 -18.39 -10.59 15.07
CA VAL A 142 -17.21 -11.39 14.75
C VAL A 142 -17.51 -12.27 13.54
N LEU A 143 -16.62 -12.24 12.55
CA LEU A 143 -16.70 -13.10 11.36
C LEU A 143 -15.74 -14.28 11.52
N PHE A 144 -16.29 -15.45 11.28
CA PHE A 144 -15.58 -16.72 11.40
C PHE A 144 -15.40 -17.38 10.03
N LEU A 145 -14.27 -18.03 9.85
CA LEU A 145 -13.95 -18.90 8.73
C LEU A 145 -13.67 -20.31 9.28
N ASN A 146 -14.53 -21.27 8.95
CA ASN A 146 -14.40 -22.67 9.42
C ASN A 146 -14.24 -22.78 10.95
N GLY A 147 -15.00 -21.97 11.70
CA GLY A 147 -14.92 -21.92 13.17
C GLY A 147 -13.78 -21.08 13.74
N ILE A 148 -12.94 -20.48 12.91
CA ILE A 148 -11.80 -19.63 13.28
C ILE A 148 -12.22 -18.16 13.19
N PRO A 149 -12.15 -17.34 14.26
CA PRO A 149 -12.44 -15.90 14.18
C PRO A 149 -11.34 -15.19 13.41
N VAL A 150 -11.70 -14.44 12.37
CA VAL A 150 -10.75 -13.76 11.48
C VAL A 150 -10.93 -12.24 11.42
N VAL A 151 -12.15 -11.73 11.68
CA VAL A 151 -12.48 -10.30 11.69
C VAL A 151 -13.29 -9.99 12.93
N SER A 152 -13.04 -8.86 13.60
CA SER A 152 -13.91 -8.28 14.61
C SER A 152 -14.34 -6.87 14.24
N MET A 153 -15.55 -6.48 14.63
CA MET A 153 -16.08 -5.12 14.42
C MET A 153 -16.71 -4.61 15.72
N GLU A 154 -16.37 -3.39 16.10
CA GLU A 154 -17.06 -2.58 17.09
C GLU A 154 -17.83 -1.49 16.36
N LEU A 155 -19.13 -1.42 16.62
CA LEU A 155 -20.06 -0.55 15.89
C LEU A 155 -20.51 0.59 16.78
N LYS A 156 -20.68 1.77 16.19
CA LYS A 156 -21.23 2.95 16.86
C LYS A 156 -22.25 3.65 15.97
N CYS A 157 -23.19 4.33 16.62
CA CYS A 157 -24.24 5.05 15.92
C CYS A 157 -24.25 6.53 16.35
N GLN A 158 -24.05 7.44 15.41
CA GLN A 158 -24.03 8.89 15.68
C GLN A 158 -25.35 9.41 16.29
N PHE A 159 -26.47 8.73 16.04
CA PHE A 159 -27.74 9.08 16.67
C PHE A 159 -27.74 8.88 18.19
N THR A 160 -26.79 8.11 18.73
CA THR A 160 -26.57 7.93 20.16
C THR A 160 -25.50 8.87 20.72
N GLY A 161 -24.94 9.76 19.90
CA GLY A 161 -23.82 10.63 20.25
C GLY A 161 -22.46 9.92 20.29
N GLN A 162 -22.37 8.70 19.73
CA GLN A 162 -21.14 7.91 19.64
C GLN A 162 -20.70 7.75 18.18
N ASP A 163 -19.40 7.70 17.96
CA ASP A 163 -18.78 7.57 16.67
C ASP A 163 -17.61 6.56 16.67
N THR A 164 -16.87 6.47 15.58
CA THR A 164 -15.67 5.61 15.49
C THR A 164 -14.62 5.91 16.55
N ALA A 165 -14.51 7.13 17.08
CA ALA A 165 -13.57 7.44 18.15
C ALA A 165 -13.92 6.67 19.43
N ASN A 166 -15.21 6.49 19.73
CA ASN A 166 -15.68 5.68 20.86
C ASN A 166 -15.35 4.19 20.65
N ALA A 167 -15.58 3.64 19.45
CA ALA A 167 -15.20 2.27 19.11
C ALA A 167 -13.69 2.04 19.22
N ILE A 168 -12.86 3.00 18.77
CA ILE A 168 -11.40 2.98 18.92
C ILE A 168 -11.01 3.00 20.41
N GLN A 169 -11.64 3.84 21.23
CA GLN A 169 -11.40 3.87 22.68
C GLN A 169 -11.73 2.52 23.32
N GLN A 170 -12.85 1.90 22.93
CA GLN A 170 -13.25 0.59 23.39
C GLN A 170 -12.19 -0.47 23.08
N TYR A 171 -11.65 -0.51 21.86
CA TYR A 171 -10.53 -1.38 21.51
C TYR A 171 -9.24 -1.10 22.31
N LYS A 172 -8.97 0.17 22.63
CA LYS A 172 -7.75 0.55 23.35
C LYS A 172 -7.78 0.25 24.83
N PHE A 173 -8.94 0.35 25.46
CA PHE A 173 -9.03 0.33 26.92
C PHE A 173 -9.86 -0.83 27.46
N ASP A 174 -10.87 -1.32 26.72
CA ASP A 174 -11.77 -2.35 27.18
C ASP A 174 -11.48 -3.73 26.55
N ARG A 175 -10.62 -3.79 25.53
CA ARG A 175 -10.22 -5.03 24.86
C ARG A 175 -8.79 -5.38 25.23
N ALA A 176 -8.61 -6.35 26.11
CA ALA A 176 -7.28 -6.76 26.52
C ALA A 176 -6.61 -7.60 25.43
N GLY A 177 -5.45 -7.15 24.93
CA GLY A 177 -4.65 -7.92 23.97
C GLY A 177 -4.16 -9.28 24.49
N LYS A 178 -4.42 -9.59 25.77
CA LYS A 178 -4.13 -10.90 26.41
C LYS A 178 -5.25 -11.93 26.21
N ASP A 179 -6.47 -11.50 25.90
CA ASP A 179 -7.54 -12.44 25.59
C ASP A 179 -7.21 -13.20 24.31
N ALA A 180 -7.44 -14.51 24.31
CA ALA A 180 -6.99 -15.40 23.24
C ALA A 180 -7.47 -15.00 21.84
N ILE A 181 -8.64 -14.35 21.74
CA ILE A 181 -9.20 -13.87 20.46
C ILE A 181 -8.42 -12.68 19.89
N PHE A 182 -7.79 -11.85 20.73
CA PHE A 182 -7.06 -10.65 20.36
C PHE A 182 -5.54 -10.85 20.30
N GLU A 183 -5.05 -12.05 20.63
CA GLU A 183 -3.62 -12.35 20.58
C GLU A 183 -3.09 -12.18 19.15
N PHE A 184 -2.12 -11.27 18.98
CA PHE A 184 -1.59 -10.89 17.67
C PHE A 184 -1.19 -12.11 16.84
N LYS A 185 -1.62 -12.14 15.59
CA LYS A 185 -1.42 -13.20 14.58
C LYS A 185 -1.96 -14.59 14.90
N ASN A 186 -2.68 -14.77 16.02
CA ASN A 186 -3.15 -16.10 16.43
C ASN A 186 -4.65 -16.34 16.18
N ARG A 187 -5.48 -15.28 16.20
CA ARG A 187 -6.92 -15.38 15.92
C ARG A 187 -7.37 -14.25 15.01
N VAL A 188 -8.14 -13.30 15.50
CA VAL A 188 -8.60 -12.17 14.68
C VAL A 188 -7.42 -11.46 14.04
N LEU A 189 -7.44 -11.33 12.71
CA LEU A 189 -6.36 -10.79 11.89
C LEU A 189 -6.55 -9.30 11.60
N VAL A 190 -7.79 -8.80 11.69
CA VAL A 190 -8.14 -7.40 11.50
C VAL A 190 -9.32 -7.00 12.38
N HIS A 191 -9.24 -5.82 12.97
CA HIS A 191 -10.23 -5.21 13.83
C HIS A 191 -10.75 -3.93 13.17
N PHE A 192 -12.07 -3.78 13.04
CA PHE A 192 -12.70 -2.61 12.47
C PHE A 192 -13.47 -1.83 13.54
N ALA A 193 -13.29 -0.52 13.56
CA ALA A 193 -14.13 0.43 14.27
C ALA A 193 -15.00 1.14 13.23
N VAL A 194 -16.32 1.00 13.34
CA VAL A 194 -17.27 1.40 12.29
C VAL A 194 -18.39 2.25 12.88
N ASP A 195 -18.72 3.34 12.20
CA ASP A 195 -19.97 4.05 12.40
C ASP A 195 -20.73 4.18 11.08
N LEU A 196 -21.78 4.97 11.03
CA LEU A 196 -22.63 5.09 9.84
C LEU A 196 -21.89 5.73 8.65
N THR A 197 -20.81 6.50 8.92
CA THR A 197 -20.11 7.32 7.93
C THR A 197 -18.63 7.00 7.78
N ASN A 198 -17.98 6.38 8.78
CA ASN A 198 -16.54 6.15 8.78
C ASN A 198 -16.16 4.73 9.19
N VAL A 199 -15.05 4.26 8.64
CA VAL A 199 -14.41 2.99 8.97
C VAL A 199 -12.95 3.21 9.30
N TYR A 200 -12.50 2.64 10.43
CA TYR A 200 -11.10 2.55 10.80
C TYR A 200 -10.71 1.10 11.06
N MET A 201 -9.46 0.76 10.83
CA MET A 201 -8.98 -0.61 11.02
C MET A 201 -7.62 -0.66 11.71
N THR A 202 -7.38 -1.75 12.42
CA THR A 202 -6.06 -2.13 12.93
C THR A 202 -5.88 -3.65 12.83
N THR A 203 -4.62 -4.10 12.79
CA THR A 203 -4.27 -5.53 12.76
C THR A 203 -3.63 -6.00 14.06
N ARG A 204 -3.46 -5.09 15.04
CA ARG A 204 -2.84 -5.41 16.32
C ARG A 204 -3.35 -4.48 17.41
N LEU A 205 -3.78 -5.07 18.53
CA LEU A 205 -4.16 -4.33 19.73
C LEU A 205 -2.97 -4.25 20.69
N GLU A 206 -2.59 -3.02 21.06
CA GLU A 206 -1.48 -2.71 21.97
C GLU A 206 -1.94 -1.78 23.11
N GLY A 207 -3.20 -1.89 23.50
CA GLY A 207 -3.80 -1.00 24.50
C GLY A 207 -3.79 0.46 24.01
N PRO A 208 -3.44 1.44 24.87
CA PRO A 208 -3.42 2.86 24.49
C PRO A 208 -2.56 3.19 23.26
N LYS A 209 -1.54 2.35 22.97
CA LYS A 209 -0.64 2.53 21.81
C LYS A 209 -1.22 2.00 20.50
N THR A 210 -2.37 1.36 20.53
CA THR A 210 -3.02 0.85 19.32
C THR A 210 -3.26 1.98 18.32
N TYR A 211 -2.78 1.79 17.09
CA TYR A 211 -2.95 2.74 16.02
C TYR A 211 -3.98 2.23 15.00
N PHE A 212 -5.01 3.03 14.75
CA PHE A 212 -6.03 2.75 13.75
C PHE A 212 -5.79 3.55 12.49
N LEU A 213 -5.91 2.90 11.35
CA LEU A 213 -5.81 3.48 10.02
C LEU A 213 -7.21 3.72 9.46
N PRO A 214 -7.47 4.85 8.78
CA PRO A 214 -8.71 5.04 8.03
C PRO A 214 -8.81 3.99 6.91
N PHE A 215 -10.02 3.46 6.75
CA PHE A 215 -10.34 2.48 5.71
C PHE A 215 -11.45 3.01 4.79
N ASN A 216 -11.54 4.31 4.62
CA ASN A 216 -12.57 5.00 3.86
C ASN A 216 -12.26 5.07 2.36
N GLN A 217 -13.30 5.27 1.55
CA GLN A 217 -13.20 5.36 0.08
C GLN A 217 -12.62 6.70 -0.40
N GLY A 218 -12.72 7.76 0.40
CA GLY A 218 -12.55 9.14 -0.02
C GLY A 218 -13.91 9.80 -0.31
N SER A 219 -14.01 11.13 -0.09
CA SER A 219 -15.29 11.86 -0.15
C SER A 219 -16.04 11.76 -1.48
N ASN A 220 -15.35 11.44 -2.58
CA ASN A 220 -15.93 11.31 -3.92
C ASN A 220 -15.89 9.87 -4.43
N GLY A 221 -15.70 8.90 -3.54
CA GLY A 221 -15.54 7.49 -3.88
C GLY A 221 -14.13 7.13 -4.33
N ALA A 222 -13.81 5.85 -4.23
CA ALA A 222 -12.47 5.34 -4.48
C ALA A 222 -12.02 5.53 -5.93
N GLY A 223 -10.79 6.00 -6.08
CA GLY A 223 -10.18 6.26 -7.38
C GLY A 223 -10.47 7.65 -7.94
N ASN A 224 -11.29 8.47 -7.27
CA ASN A 224 -11.62 9.83 -7.68
C ASN A 224 -10.88 10.88 -6.84
N VAL A 225 -10.73 12.07 -7.40
CA VAL A 225 -10.15 13.21 -6.68
C VAL A 225 -11.10 13.63 -5.56
N GLY A 226 -10.65 13.56 -4.30
CA GLY A 226 -11.48 13.92 -3.14
C GLY A 226 -10.67 14.15 -1.88
N GLY A 227 -11.35 14.37 -0.76
CA GLY A 227 -10.84 14.42 0.61
C GLY A 227 -11.08 13.10 1.37
N LYS A 228 -10.95 13.14 2.71
CA LYS A 228 -11.24 12.01 3.60
C LYS A 228 -12.73 11.65 3.66
N GLY A 229 -13.04 10.51 4.24
CA GLY A 229 -14.40 10.02 4.48
C GLY A 229 -14.92 9.16 3.35
N ASN A 230 -16.23 9.05 3.26
CA ASN A 230 -16.93 8.27 2.26
C ASN A 230 -17.92 9.15 1.49
N PRO A 231 -18.31 8.78 0.27
CA PRO A 231 -19.42 9.45 -0.41
C PRO A 231 -20.74 9.17 0.33
N ILE A 232 -21.66 10.13 0.28
CA ILE A 232 -23.00 9.93 0.82
C ILE A 232 -23.69 8.82 0.03
N ASN A 233 -24.19 7.81 0.73
CA ASN A 233 -25.00 6.74 0.15
C ASN A 233 -26.48 7.05 0.38
N PRO A 234 -27.25 7.48 -0.65
CA PRO A 234 -28.65 7.85 -0.48
C PRO A 234 -29.56 6.65 -0.14
N ASP A 235 -29.12 5.43 -0.45
CA ASP A 235 -29.91 4.21 -0.31
C ASP A 235 -29.54 3.39 0.93
N GLY A 236 -28.56 3.86 1.76
CA GLY A 236 -28.08 3.10 2.92
C GLY A 236 -27.01 3.83 3.73
N TYR A 237 -26.10 3.07 4.29
CA TYR A 237 -25.00 3.58 5.08
C TYR A 237 -23.81 3.95 4.20
N ASP A 238 -23.13 5.07 4.47
CA ASP A 238 -21.92 5.46 3.74
C ASP A 238 -20.81 4.40 3.87
N THR A 239 -20.89 3.57 4.92
CA THR A 239 -19.96 2.49 5.24
C THR A 239 -20.38 1.12 4.70
N ALA A 240 -21.50 1.02 3.98
CA ALA A 240 -22.06 -0.24 3.48
C ALA A 240 -21.07 -1.06 2.61
N TYR A 241 -20.19 -0.38 1.88
CA TYR A 241 -19.15 -1.03 1.07
C TYR A 241 -18.27 -2.01 1.87
N LEU A 242 -18.15 -1.83 3.20
CA LEU A 242 -17.34 -2.71 4.05
C LEU A 242 -17.91 -4.14 4.02
N TRP A 243 -19.20 -4.30 4.29
CA TRP A 243 -19.81 -5.63 4.32
C TRP A 243 -20.35 -6.07 2.97
N GLU A 244 -20.70 -5.13 2.10
CA GLU A 244 -21.20 -5.43 0.75
C GLU A 244 -20.10 -5.84 -0.22
N ASN A 245 -18.90 -5.26 -0.12
CA ASN A 245 -17.83 -5.48 -1.09
C ASN A 245 -16.56 -6.09 -0.48
N VAL A 246 -16.18 -5.71 0.76
CA VAL A 246 -14.90 -6.13 1.35
C VAL A 246 -15.01 -7.42 2.14
N LEU A 247 -16.07 -7.57 2.94
CA LEU A 247 -16.24 -8.70 3.85
C LEU A 247 -17.12 -9.82 3.30
N CYS A 248 -17.66 -9.73 2.08
CA CYS A 248 -18.30 -10.87 1.40
C CYS A 248 -17.31 -12.03 1.27
N LYS A 249 -17.83 -13.27 1.31
CA LYS A 249 -17.06 -14.53 1.29
C LYS A 249 -15.89 -14.52 0.32
N ASP A 250 -16.13 -14.28 -0.96
CA ASP A 250 -15.11 -14.37 -2.00
C ASP A 250 -14.01 -13.32 -1.80
N ARG A 251 -14.40 -12.09 -1.45
CA ARG A 251 -13.45 -11.00 -1.26
C ARG A 251 -12.64 -11.14 0.03
N LEU A 252 -13.28 -11.51 1.14
CA LEU A 252 -12.56 -11.74 2.40
C LEU A 252 -11.55 -12.88 2.25
N LEU A 253 -11.94 -14.00 1.63
CA LEU A 253 -11.02 -15.11 1.38
C LEU A 253 -9.88 -14.72 0.43
N GLU A 254 -10.15 -13.90 -0.57
CA GLU A 254 -9.12 -13.35 -1.45
C GLU A 254 -8.13 -12.46 -0.69
N ILE A 255 -8.63 -11.58 0.20
CA ILE A 255 -7.79 -10.71 1.03
C ILE A 255 -6.88 -11.56 1.94
N LEU A 256 -7.43 -12.55 2.64
CA LEU A 256 -6.67 -13.45 3.52
C LEU A 256 -5.64 -14.27 2.75
N HIS A 257 -5.97 -14.69 1.52
CA HIS A 257 -5.07 -15.50 0.70
C HIS A 257 -3.96 -14.66 0.06
N LYS A 258 -4.31 -13.51 -0.57
CA LYS A 258 -3.44 -12.84 -1.55
C LYS A 258 -2.98 -11.43 -1.15
N TYR A 259 -3.65 -10.77 -0.20
CA TYR A 259 -3.29 -9.40 0.19
C TYR A 259 -2.66 -9.34 1.58
N LEU A 260 -3.27 -9.99 2.57
CA LEU A 260 -2.75 -9.96 3.94
C LEU A 260 -1.35 -10.57 4.01
N HIS A 261 -0.41 -9.90 4.66
CA HIS A 261 0.94 -10.46 4.86
C HIS A 261 1.58 -9.99 6.16
N LEU A 262 2.49 -10.81 6.70
CA LEU A 262 3.28 -10.48 7.87
C LEU A 262 4.61 -9.88 7.43
N GLN A 263 4.73 -8.56 7.54
CA GLN A 263 5.98 -7.86 7.30
C GLN A 263 6.90 -8.02 8.49
N GLN A 264 8.13 -8.48 8.26
CA GLN A 264 9.18 -8.63 9.26
C GLN A 264 10.34 -7.70 8.95
N GLU A 265 10.75 -6.94 9.93
CA GLU A 265 12.00 -6.18 9.90
C GLU A 265 13.07 -6.98 10.66
N LYS A 266 14.12 -7.37 9.97
CA LYS A 266 15.22 -8.16 10.54
C LYS A 266 16.45 -7.31 10.74
N ASP A 267 17.23 -7.63 11.77
CA ASP A 267 18.57 -7.10 11.91
C ASP A 267 19.46 -7.60 10.79
N GLU A 268 20.13 -6.69 10.08
CA GLU A 268 20.99 -7.06 8.94
C GLU A 268 22.21 -7.92 9.34
N LYS A 269 22.64 -7.86 10.60
CA LYS A 269 23.83 -8.57 11.08
C LYS A 269 23.49 -9.89 11.74
N THR A 270 22.42 -9.92 12.55
CA THR A 270 22.05 -11.11 13.34
C THR A 270 20.98 -11.96 12.67
N GLY A 271 20.20 -11.38 11.72
CA GLY A 271 19.04 -12.02 11.12
C GLY A 271 17.82 -12.11 12.06
N GLU A 272 17.92 -11.62 13.28
CA GLU A 272 16.83 -11.64 14.25
C GLU A 272 15.71 -10.66 13.87
N VAL A 273 14.47 -11.04 14.16
CA VAL A 273 13.29 -10.22 13.89
C VAL A 273 13.20 -9.10 14.93
N LYS A 274 13.41 -7.85 14.51
CA LYS A 274 13.28 -6.63 15.33
C LYS A 274 11.83 -6.21 15.54
N SER A 275 11.03 -6.28 14.49
CA SER A 275 9.62 -5.91 14.52
C SER A 275 8.80 -6.75 13.54
N GLU A 276 7.54 -6.98 13.89
CA GLU A 276 6.56 -7.64 13.04
C GLU A 276 5.30 -6.78 12.93
N ARG A 277 4.78 -6.68 11.71
CA ARG A 277 3.52 -5.98 11.44
C ARG A 277 2.69 -6.77 10.45
N MET A 278 1.44 -7.04 10.79
CA MET A 278 0.46 -7.58 9.85
C MET A 278 -0.03 -6.44 8.95
N ILE A 279 0.13 -6.56 7.66
CA ILE A 279 -0.30 -5.55 6.68
C ILE A 279 -1.62 -6.02 6.07
N PHE A 280 -2.67 -5.27 6.34
CA PHE A 280 -3.95 -5.33 5.66
C PHE A 280 -4.01 -4.19 4.63
N PRO A 281 -4.51 -4.39 3.40
CA PRO A 281 -4.55 -3.32 2.41
C PRO A 281 -5.46 -2.18 2.89
N ARG A 282 -5.07 -0.93 2.69
CA ARG A 282 -5.99 0.20 2.83
C ARG A 282 -7.00 0.19 1.68
N TYR A 283 -8.15 0.82 1.87
CA TYR A 283 -9.23 0.70 0.88
C TYR A 283 -8.80 1.07 -0.54
N HIS A 284 -8.15 2.23 -0.74
CA HIS A 284 -7.68 2.65 -2.06
C HIS A 284 -6.66 1.69 -2.70
N GLN A 285 -5.87 0.97 -1.88
CA GLN A 285 -4.92 -0.03 -2.38
C GLN A 285 -5.65 -1.29 -2.86
N LEU A 286 -6.65 -1.72 -2.10
CA LEU A 286 -7.51 -2.85 -2.48
C LEU A 286 -8.31 -2.52 -3.75
N ASP A 287 -8.91 -1.32 -3.79
CA ASP A 287 -9.74 -0.86 -4.89
C ASP A 287 -8.95 -0.74 -6.20
N VAL A 288 -7.79 -0.08 -6.18
CA VAL A 288 -6.98 0.09 -7.40
C VAL A 288 -6.55 -1.26 -7.99
N VAL A 289 -6.07 -2.19 -7.15
CA VAL A 289 -5.63 -3.51 -7.65
C VAL A 289 -6.83 -4.28 -8.21
N THR A 290 -7.97 -4.25 -7.51
CA THR A 290 -9.20 -4.90 -7.97
C THR A 290 -9.69 -4.36 -9.31
N LYS A 291 -9.78 -3.02 -9.45
CA LYS A 291 -10.21 -2.36 -10.69
C LYS A 291 -9.27 -2.67 -11.85
N LEU A 292 -7.96 -2.61 -11.62
CA LEU A 292 -6.96 -2.96 -12.64
C LEU A 292 -7.10 -4.41 -13.10
N LEU A 293 -7.23 -5.36 -12.18
CA LEU A 293 -7.38 -6.77 -12.52
C LEU A 293 -8.68 -7.03 -13.31
N SER A 294 -9.78 -6.40 -12.92
CA SER A 294 -11.05 -6.51 -13.63
C SER A 294 -10.98 -5.94 -15.04
N ASP A 295 -10.36 -4.76 -15.19
CA ASP A 295 -10.22 -4.12 -16.50
C ASP A 295 -9.26 -4.91 -17.42
N VAL A 296 -8.15 -5.42 -16.88
CA VAL A 296 -7.22 -6.28 -17.63
C VAL A 296 -7.88 -7.59 -18.04
N LYS A 297 -8.68 -8.19 -17.15
CA LYS A 297 -9.42 -9.42 -17.49
C LYS A 297 -10.41 -9.19 -18.65
N ALA A 298 -11.07 -8.05 -18.66
CA ALA A 298 -12.04 -7.69 -19.70
C ALA A 298 -11.38 -7.30 -21.04
N ASN A 299 -10.22 -6.62 -21.01
CA ASN A 299 -9.60 -6.03 -22.21
C ASN A 299 -8.33 -6.78 -22.70
N GLY A 300 -7.78 -7.68 -21.90
CA GLY A 300 -6.52 -8.37 -22.23
C GLY A 300 -5.29 -7.49 -22.08
N SER A 301 -4.25 -7.80 -22.86
CA SER A 301 -3.00 -7.02 -22.96
C SER A 301 -3.13 -5.86 -23.95
N GLY A 302 -2.22 -4.86 -23.87
CA GLY A 302 -2.12 -3.75 -24.84
C GLY A 302 -2.62 -2.41 -24.32
N LYS A 303 -3.31 -2.37 -23.17
CA LYS A 303 -3.84 -1.14 -22.56
C LYS A 303 -2.88 -0.59 -21.51
N ASN A 304 -2.78 0.74 -21.44
CA ASN A 304 -1.96 1.46 -20.47
C ASN A 304 -2.81 2.03 -19.33
N TYR A 305 -2.22 2.11 -18.13
CA TYR A 305 -2.90 2.59 -16.93
C TYR A 305 -2.01 3.55 -16.17
N LEU A 306 -2.56 4.71 -15.82
CA LEU A 306 -1.92 5.70 -14.94
C LEU A 306 -2.56 5.67 -13.55
N ILE A 307 -1.77 5.41 -12.54
CA ILE A 307 -2.18 5.37 -11.15
C ILE A 307 -1.55 6.56 -10.41
N GLN A 308 -2.37 7.58 -10.13
CA GLN A 308 -1.93 8.78 -9.42
C GLN A 308 -2.18 8.62 -7.92
N HIS A 309 -1.18 8.12 -7.21
CA HIS A 309 -1.23 7.96 -5.77
C HIS A 309 -0.20 8.84 -5.08
N SER A 310 -0.64 9.67 -4.12
CA SER A 310 0.23 10.61 -3.40
C SER A 310 1.35 9.92 -2.63
N ALA A 311 2.33 10.69 -2.17
CA ALA A 311 3.30 10.21 -1.18
C ALA A 311 2.55 9.68 0.07
N GLY A 312 3.12 8.69 0.77
CA GLY A 312 2.48 8.07 1.93
C GLY A 312 1.30 7.14 1.62
N SER A 313 0.89 6.99 0.37
CA SER A 313 -0.19 6.09 -0.04
C SER A 313 0.16 4.59 0.10
N GLY A 314 1.44 4.24 0.24
CA GLY A 314 1.91 2.86 0.25
C GLY A 314 1.96 2.23 -1.13
N LYS A 315 2.38 2.98 -2.16
CA LYS A 315 2.52 2.54 -3.56
C LYS A 315 3.26 1.20 -3.68
N SER A 316 4.35 1.00 -2.93
CA SER A 316 5.15 -0.24 -2.99
C SER A 316 4.33 -1.49 -2.69
N ASN A 317 3.40 -1.43 -1.72
CA ASN A 317 2.49 -2.53 -1.44
C ASN A 317 1.50 -2.75 -2.60
N SER A 318 0.91 -1.68 -3.14
CA SER A 318 0.00 -1.78 -4.30
C SER A 318 0.70 -2.39 -5.52
N ILE A 319 1.95 -2.00 -5.79
CA ILE A 319 2.79 -2.56 -6.86
C ILE A 319 3.05 -4.05 -6.62
N ALA A 320 3.42 -4.43 -5.38
CA ALA A 320 3.68 -5.82 -5.04
C ALA A 320 2.42 -6.69 -5.21
N TRP A 321 1.28 -6.26 -4.67
CA TRP A 321 0.00 -6.97 -4.87
C TRP A 321 -0.37 -7.08 -6.34
N LEU A 322 -0.29 -5.97 -7.09
CA LEU A 322 -0.61 -5.97 -8.52
C LEU A 322 0.30 -6.95 -9.28
N ALA A 323 1.61 -6.92 -9.04
CA ALA A 323 2.55 -7.81 -9.71
C ALA A 323 2.24 -9.28 -9.47
N HIS A 324 2.05 -9.68 -8.21
CA HIS A 324 1.71 -11.06 -7.87
C HIS A 324 0.35 -11.49 -8.42
N ARG A 325 -0.61 -10.57 -8.48
CA ARG A 325 -1.95 -10.87 -9.02
C ARG A 325 -1.94 -11.01 -10.53
N LEU A 326 -1.22 -10.16 -11.25
CA LEU A 326 -1.10 -10.22 -12.71
C LEU A 326 -0.39 -11.49 -13.19
N THR A 327 0.57 -12.04 -12.43
CA THR A 327 1.25 -13.30 -12.80
C THR A 327 0.34 -14.52 -12.83
N GLY A 328 -0.74 -14.51 -12.05
CA GLY A 328 -1.73 -15.60 -11.99
C GLY A 328 -3.06 -15.26 -12.67
N LEU A 329 -3.15 -14.15 -13.40
CA LEU A 329 -4.41 -13.73 -14.01
C LEU A 329 -4.67 -14.46 -15.32
N HIS A 330 -5.85 -15.11 -15.39
CA HIS A 330 -6.36 -15.81 -16.57
C HIS A 330 -7.60 -15.11 -17.11
N ASP A 331 -7.81 -15.20 -18.41
CA ASP A 331 -9.02 -14.74 -19.08
C ASP A 331 -10.18 -15.73 -18.87
N ASP A 332 -11.31 -15.47 -19.53
CA ASP A 332 -12.51 -16.32 -19.43
C ASP A 332 -12.38 -17.66 -20.19
N HIS A 333 -11.28 -17.85 -20.92
CA HIS A 333 -10.90 -19.11 -21.58
C HIS A 333 -9.85 -19.91 -20.79
N ASP A 334 -9.57 -19.50 -19.55
CA ASP A 334 -8.52 -20.05 -18.67
C ASP A 334 -7.10 -19.90 -19.27
N GLU A 335 -6.89 -18.97 -20.22
CA GLU A 335 -5.58 -18.63 -20.75
C GLU A 335 -4.90 -17.53 -19.94
N LYS A 336 -3.60 -17.72 -19.65
CA LYS A 336 -2.80 -16.74 -18.91
C LYS A 336 -2.66 -15.45 -19.71
N ILE A 337 -3.07 -14.30 -19.15
CA ILE A 337 -3.03 -13.00 -19.84
C ILE A 337 -1.60 -12.51 -20.02
N PHE A 338 -0.74 -12.59 -18.99
CA PHE A 338 0.66 -12.19 -19.07
C PHE A 338 1.61 -13.34 -18.72
N GLN A 339 2.63 -13.56 -19.53
CA GLN A 339 3.67 -14.56 -19.26
C GLN A 339 4.59 -14.12 -18.12
N SER A 340 4.94 -12.84 -18.08
CA SER A 340 5.77 -12.26 -17.02
C SER A 340 5.33 -10.83 -16.70
N VAL A 341 5.60 -10.41 -15.47
CA VAL A 341 5.42 -9.04 -14.99
C VAL A 341 6.79 -8.42 -14.76
N ILE A 342 7.06 -7.27 -15.34
CA ILE A 342 8.35 -6.57 -15.24
C ILE A 342 8.13 -5.32 -14.38
N ILE A 343 8.81 -5.24 -13.24
CA ILE A 343 8.79 -4.05 -12.37
C ILE A 343 10.03 -3.22 -12.68
N VAL A 344 9.80 -1.98 -13.10
CA VAL A 344 10.84 -1.01 -13.44
C VAL A 344 10.91 0.05 -12.35
N THR A 345 12.08 0.19 -11.72
CA THR A 345 12.33 1.16 -10.66
C THR A 345 13.42 2.14 -11.05
N ASP A 346 13.39 3.37 -10.53
CA ASP A 346 14.37 4.40 -10.86
C ASP A 346 15.68 4.28 -10.07
N ARG A 347 15.61 3.97 -8.77
CA ARG A 347 16.76 4.08 -7.87
C ARG A 347 17.20 2.76 -7.25
N ARG A 348 18.50 2.51 -7.25
CA ARG A 348 19.11 1.34 -6.59
C ARG A 348 18.80 1.24 -5.08
N VAL A 349 18.56 2.34 -4.38
CA VAL A 349 18.30 2.37 -2.93
C VAL A 349 16.82 2.18 -2.61
N LEU A 350 15.91 2.80 -3.35
CA LEU A 350 14.46 2.55 -3.24
C LEU A 350 14.10 1.15 -3.76
N ASP A 351 14.87 0.67 -4.72
CA ASP A 351 14.83 -0.66 -5.29
C ASP A 351 14.92 -1.76 -4.20
N SER A 352 15.78 -1.62 -3.19
CA SER A 352 15.88 -2.60 -2.09
C SER A 352 14.61 -2.68 -1.25
N GLN A 353 13.93 -1.56 -1.00
CA GLN A 353 12.70 -1.53 -0.20
C GLN A 353 11.51 -2.14 -0.97
N LEU A 354 11.32 -1.76 -2.23
CA LEU A 354 10.29 -2.34 -3.09
C LEU A 354 10.55 -3.83 -3.33
N GLN A 355 11.79 -4.21 -3.61
CA GLN A 355 12.20 -5.60 -3.75
C GLN A 355 11.87 -6.42 -2.51
N ASN A 356 12.29 -5.95 -1.33
CA ASN A 356 11.98 -6.64 -0.07
C ASN A 356 10.48 -6.80 0.11
N THR A 357 9.69 -5.79 -0.25
CA THR A 357 8.23 -5.86 -0.22
C THR A 357 7.73 -6.95 -1.17
N VAL A 358 8.16 -6.95 -2.43
CA VAL A 358 7.74 -7.95 -3.43
C VAL A 358 8.15 -9.37 -3.00
N TYR A 359 9.37 -9.56 -2.46
CA TYR A 359 9.83 -10.85 -1.96
C TYR A 359 9.07 -11.35 -0.73
N GLN A 360 8.63 -10.45 0.16
CA GLN A 360 7.83 -10.83 1.32
C GLN A 360 6.44 -11.35 0.95
N PHE A 361 5.92 -10.99 -0.22
CA PHE A 361 4.69 -11.54 -0.78
C PHE A 361 4.90 -12.86 -1.53
N ASP A 362 6.14 -13.25 -1.80
CA ASP A 362 6.44 -14.49 -2.52
C ASP A 362 6.18 -15.71 -1.63
N HIS A 363 5.05 -16.37 -1.88
CA HIS A 363 4.66 -17.59 -1.16
C HIS A 363 5.19 -18.86 -1.85
N VAL A 364 5.76 -18.71 -3.05
CA VAL A 364 6.34 -19.79 -3.86
C VAL A 364 7.75 -19.38 -4.28
N ALA A 365 8.76 -20.06 -3.78
CA ALA A 365 10.15 -19.75 -4.09
C ALA A 365 10.42 -19.80 -5.61
N GLY A 366 11.12 -18.77 -6.13
CA GLY A 366 11.54 -18.71 -7.53
C GLY A 366 10.60 -17.98 -8.49
N VAL A 367 9.49 -17.39 -7.99
CA VAL A 367 8.59 -16.58 -8.83
C VAL A 367 9.20 -15.21 -9.15
N VAL A 368 10.00 -14.65 -8.23
CA VAL A 368 10.60 -13.32 -8.34
C VAL A 368 12.09 -13.40 -8.63
N GLN A 369 12.56 -12.69 -9.66
CA GLN A 369 13.97 -12.59 -10.01
C GLN A 369 14.41 -11.14 -10.17
N LYS A 370 15.51 -10.77 -9.51
CA LYS A 370 16.17 -9.48 -9.66
C LYS A 370 17.20 -9.52 -10.76
N ILE A 371 17.21 -8.47 -11.60
CA ILE A 371 18.21 -8.27 -12.64
C ILE A 371 19.20 -7.18 -12.20
N ASP A 372 20.29 -7.58 -11.60
CA ASP A 372 21.32 -6.68 -11.09
C ASP A 372 22.62 -6.65 -11.92
N LYS A 373 22.90 -7.69 -12.71
CA LYS A 373 24.17 -7.82 -13.45
C LYS A 373 24.11 -7.14 -14.83
N ASN A 374 23.45 -7.74 -15.81
CA ASN A 374 23.50 -7.30 -17.20
C ASN A 374 22.23 -7.65 -17.99
N ALA A 375 22.18 -7.25 -19.26
CA ALA A 375 21.08 -7.54 -20.18
C ALA A 375 20.91 -9.05 -20.48
N GLN A 376 21.99 -9.82 -20.41
CA GLN A 376 21.95 -11.26 -20.64
C GLN A 376 21.14 -11.97 -19.56
N GLN A 377 21.34 -11.63 -18.29
CA GLN A 377 20.54 -12.16 -17.16
C GLN A 377 19.04 -11.87 -17.35
N LEU A 378 18.69 -10.72 -17.92
CA LEU A 378 17.31 -10.37 -18.20
C LEU A 378 16.72 -11.22 -19.31
N ARG A 379 17.46 -11.40 -20.41
CA ARG A 379 17.04 -12.28 -21.52
C ARG A 379 16.77 -13.69 -21.00
N GLU A 380 17.68 -14.25 -20.23
CA GLU A 380 17.53 -15.58 -19.61
C GLU A 380 16.29 -15.67 -18.72
N ALA A 381 15.99 -14.62 -17.93
CA ALA A 381 14.79 -14.57 -17.09
C ALA A 381 13.49 -14.56 -17.92
N ILE A 382 13.47 -13.79 -19.02
CA ILE A 382 12.33 -13.73 -19.95
C ILE A 382 12.15 -15.06 -20.69
N GLU A 383 13.24 -15.68 -21.16
CA GLU A 383 13.21 -16.98 -21.83
C GLU A 383 12.74 -18.09 -20.89
N ALA A 384 13.23 -18.10 -19.65
CA ALA A 384 12.84 -19.04 -18.61
C ALA A 384 11.37 -18.87 -18.14
N GLY A 385 10.69 -17.78 -18.54
CA GLY A 385 9.32 -17.50 -18.13
C GLY A 385 9.17 -17.12 -16.65
N THR A 386 10.17 -16.44 -16.09
CA THR A 386 10.12 -15.93 -14.70
C THR A 386 8.88 -15.08 -14.49
N GLY A 387 8.10 -15.36 -13.44
CA GLY A 387 6.83 -14.71 -13.19
C GLY A 387 6.95 -13.19 -12.96
N ILE A 388 7.87 -12.77 -12.06
CA ILE A 388 8.13 -11.36 -11.74
C ILE A 388 9.61 -11.06 -11.94
N ILE A 389 9.90 -10.04 -12.73
CA ILE A 389 11.26 -9.58 -13.03
C ILE A 389 11.39 -8.15 -12.52
N ILE A 390 12.38 -7.89 -11.65
CA ILE A 390 12.63 -6.55 -11.11
C ILE A 390 13.89 -5.98 -11.74
N THR A 391 13.81 -4.79 -12.34
CA THR A 391 14.90 -4.13 -13.06
C THR A 391 14.89 -2.61 -12.89
N THR A 392 15.93 -1.94 -13.39
CA THR A 392 16.04 -0.47 -13.34
C THR A 392 15.68 0.17 -14.67
N LEU A 393 15.25 1.43 -14.63
CA LEU A 393 14.88 2.23 -15.81
C LEU A 393 15.98 2.25 -16.88
N GLN A 394 17.24 2.31 -16.47
CA GLN A 394 18.41 2.33 -17.37
C GLN A 394 18.60 1.05 -18.21
N LYS A 395 18.07 -0.08 -17.75
CA LYS A 395 18.11 -1.36 -18.48
C LYS A 395 16.87 -1.57 -19.36
N PHE A 396 15.83 -0.75 -19.19
CA PHE A 396 14.56 -0.90 -19.87
C PHE A 396 14.64 -0.82 -21.42
N PRO A 397 15.43 0.06 -22.05
CA PRO A 397 15.53 0.10 -23.52
C PRO A 397 16.03 -1.21 -24.12
N VAL A 398 16.88 -1.95 -23.38
CA VAL A 398 17.34 -3.28 -23.82
C VAL A 398 16.22 -4.31 -23.71
N ILE A 399 15.43 -4.24 -22.62
CA ILE A 399 14.25 -5.09 -22.39
C ILE A 399 13.24 -4.92 -23.52
N TYR A 400 12.96 -3.67 -23.86
CA TYR A 400 11.93 -3.34 -24.82
C TYR A 400 12.17 -3.98 -26.19
N LYS A 401 13.43 -4.04 -26.64
CA LYS A 401 13.82 -4.71 -27.89
C LYS A 401 13.59 -6.21 -27.85
N GLU A 402 13.89 -6.86 -26.72
CA GLU A 402 13.74 -8.31 -26.53
C GLU A 402 12.26 -8.72 -26.42
N VAL A 403 11.47 -7.94 -25.69
CA VAL A 403 10.05 -8.20 -25.44
C VAL A 403 9.21 -8.01 -26.71
N ARG A 404 9.62 -7.09 -27.60
CA ARG A 404 8.93 -6.78 -28.85
C ARG A 404 8.96 -7.92 -29.88
N SER A 405 10.02 -8.73 -29.86
CA SER A 405 10.29 -9.71 -30.93
C SER A 405 9.53 -11.04 -30.81
N GLY A 406 8.73 -11.24 -29.75
CA GLY A 406 8.07 -12.50 -29.46
C GLY A 406 6.54 -12.41 -29.33
N ASN A 407 5.87 -13.58 -29.44
CA ASN A 407 4.41 -13.70 -29.20
C ASN A 407 4.02 -13.68 -27.72
N LYS A 408 4.95 -13.36 -26.80
CA LYS A 408 4.72 -13.33 -25.36
C LYS A 408 4.09 -12.00 -24.94
N ARG A 409 3.17 -12.04 -23.99
CA ARG A 409 2.49 -10.85 -23.44
C ARG A 409 3.09 -10.49 -22.08
N PHE A 410 3.37 -9.20 -21.85
CA PHE A 410 4.03 -8.70 -20.64
C PHE A 410 3.25 -7.56 -20.00
N ALA A 411 3.24 -7.54 -18.67
CA ALA A 411 2.84 -6.38 -17.88
C ALA A 411 4.10 -5.64 -17.40
N VAL A 412 4.16 -4.33 -17.60
CA VAL A 412 5.27 -3.48 -17.16
C VAL A 412 4.77 -2.51 -16.11
N ILE A 413 5.22 -2.66 -14.88
CA ILE A 413 4.88 -1.77 -13.77
C ILE A 413 6.03 -0.79 -13.58
N VAL A 414 5.75 0.52 -13.70
CA VAL A 414 6.75 1.58 -13.52
C VAL A 414 6.47 2.32 -12.23
N ASP A 415 7.44 2.29 -11.30
CA ASP A 415 7.36 3.03 -10.03
C ASP A 415 8.07 4.38 -10.18
N GLU A 416 7.43 5.44 -9.63
CA GLU A 416 7.91 6.81 -9.66
C GLU A 416 8.26 7.27 -11.09
N ALA A 417 7.27 7.25 -11.99
CA ALA A 417 7.39 7.69 -13.37
C ALA A 417 7.74 9.21 -13.53
N HIS A 418 8.44 9.80 -12.56
CA HIS A 418 8.83 11.22 -12.54
C HIS A 418 10.21 11.46 -11.95
N SER A 419 11.11 10.49 -11.97
CA SER A 419 12.31 10.59 -11.18
C SER A 419 13.44 11.42 -11.80
N SER A 420 14.21 11.95 -10.89
CA SER A 420 15.44 12.68 -11.14
C SER A 420 16.66 11.91 -10.63
N GLN A 421 17.64 11.78 -11.45
CA GLN A 421 19.09 11.72 -11.23
C GLN A 421 19.71 11.20 -9.90
N THR A 422 20.73 10.39 -9.92
CA THR A 422 22.18 10.62 -9.82
C THR A 422 22.91 9.59 -8.97
N GLY A 423 23.97 8.98 -9.54
CA GLY A 423 24.94 8.18 -8.77
C GLY A 423 26.35 8.78 -8.70
N ASP A 424 26.86 9.38 -9.79
CA ASP A 424 28.26 9.80 -9.88
C ASP A 424 28.54 11.19 -9.33
N ALA A 425 27.59 12.11 -9.43
CA ALA A 425 27.74 13.46 -8.99
C ALA A 425 27.75 13.61 -7.45
N ALA A 426 27.02 12.75 -6.71
CA ALA A 426 27.06 12.75 -5.25
C ALA A 426 28.44 12.33 -4.68
N ARG A 427 29.18 11.46 -5.38
CA ARG A 427 30.56 11.09 -4.98
C ARG A 427 31.56 12.22 -5.26
N LYS A 428 31.41 12.94 -6.38
CA LYS A 428 32.24 14.07 -6.74
C LYS A 428 32.00 15.26 -5.82
N LEU A 429 30.74 15.56 -5.47
CA LEU A 429 30.40 16.60 -4.51
C LEU A 429 30.97 16.31 -3.10
N LYS A 430 30.99 15.04 -2.67
CA LYS A 430 31.57 14.65 -1.38
C LYS A 430 33.09 14.84 -1.32
N ARG A 431 33.79 14.73 -2.48
CA ARG A 431 35.21 15.07 -2.61
C ARG A 431 35.45 16.59 -2.66
N ALA A 432 34.57 17.33 -3.35
CA ALA A 432 34.66 18.77 -3.46
C ALA A 432 34.35 19.52 -2.15
N LEU A 433 33.55 18.92 -1.23
CA LEU A 433 33.30 19.48 0.10
C LEU A 433 34.56 19.56 0.99
N ALA A 434 35.68 19.02 0.55
CA ALA A 434 36.98 19.13 1.23
C ALA A 434 37.82 20.33 0.77
N ASP A 435 37.45 21.04 -0.30
CA ASP A 435 38.19 22.13 -0.90
C ASP A 435 37.43 23.48 -0.90
N THR A 436 38.16 24.58 -1.09
CA THR A 436 37.72 25.96 -0.94
C THR A 436 36.41 26.35 -1.61
N GLU A 437 35.66 27.28 -1.01
CA GLU A 437 34.30 27.75 -1.38
C GLU A 437 34.14 28.18 -2.85
N LYS A 438 35.17 28.74 -3.48
CA LYS A 438 35.16 29.14 -4.90
C LYS A 438 35.11 27.95 -5.86
N ILE A 439 35.85 26.88 -5.55
CA ILE A 439 35.89 25.66 -6.37
C ILE A 439 34.54 24.94 -6.33
N LEU A 440 33.85 24.98 -5.19
CA LEU A 440 32.50 24.43 -5.03
C LEU A 440 31.46 25.16 -5.88
N GLU A 441 31.55 26.49 -5.97
CA GLU A 441 30.62 27.30 -6.77
C GLU A 441 30.84 27.13 -8.28
N GLU A 442 32.10 27.11 -8.72
CA GLU A 442 32.45 26.87 -10.13
C GLU A 442 32.03 25.46 -10.58
N TYR A 443 32.30 24.46 -9.76
CA TYR A 443 31.90 23.07 -10.03
C TYR A 443 30.39 22.91 -10.09
N ALA A 444 29.65 23.54 -9.17
CA ALA A 444 28.19 23.49 -9.16
C ALA A 444 27.57 24.24 -10.36
N LYS A 445 28.24 25.26 -10.90
CA LYS A 445 27.84 25.96 -12.14
C LYS A 445 28.03 25.09 -13.39
N GLU A 446 29.19 24.45 -13.53
CA GLU A 446 29.46 23.53 -14.65
C GLU A 446 28.45 22.37 -14.64
N GLU A 447 28.19 21.77 -13.49
CA GLU A 447 27.25 20.67 -13.35
C GLU A 447 25.80 21.10 -13.63
N TYR A 448 25.41 22.31 -13.22
CA TYR A 448 24.08 22.88 -13.49
C TYR A 448 23.89 23.13 -15.01
N GLU A 449 24.89 23.61 -15.70
CA GLU A 449 24.84 23.81 -17.15
C GLU A 449 24.76 22.47 -17.90
N GLU A 450 25.44 21.43 -17.42
CA GLU A 450 25.32 20.08 -17.96
C GLU A 450 23.94 19.47 -17.70
N GLU A 451 23.38 19.67 -16.49
CA GLU A 451 22.04 19.18 -16.13
C GLU A 451 20.93 19.86 -16.94
N SER A 452 21.06 21.16 -17.22
CA SER A 452 20.05 21.90 -18.01
C SER A 452 20.01 21.46 -19.48
N LYS A 453 21.08 20.83 -19.99
CA LYS A 453 21.18 20.29 -21.34
C LYS A 453 20.81 18.82 -21.46
N ARG A 454 20.72 18.08 -20.33
CA ARG A 454 20.34 16.65 -20.34
C ARG A 454 18.82 16.52 -20.27
N LYS A 455 18.25 15.79 -21.23
CA LYS A 455 16.87 15.26 -21.07
C LYS A 455 16.86 14.27 -19.91
N ASP A 456 15.86 14.38 -19.04
CA ASP A 456 15.60 13.43 -17.98
C ASP A 456 15.48 12.00 -18.55
N ASP A 457 15.95 10.98 -17.84
CA ASP A 457 15.88 9.59 -18.31
C ASP A 457 14.42 9.12 -18.48
N GLU A 458 13.48 9.71 -17.73
CA GLU A 458 12.04 9.56 -17.94
C GLU A 458 11.61 10.15 -19.29
N ASP A 459 12.03 11.40 -19.60
CA ASP A 459 11.69 12.04 -20.87
C ASP A 459 12.23 11.24 -22.06
N LYS A 460 13.40 10.61 -21.93
CA LYS A 460 13.95 9.70 -22.94
C LYS A 460 13.11 8.44 -23.08
N LEU A 461 12.72 7.81 -21.95
CA LEU A 461 11.84 6.64 -21.95
C LEU A 461 10.50 6.98 -22.59
N LEU A 462 9.89 8.11 -22.19
CA LEU A 462 8.62 8.57 -22.75
C LEU A 462 8.76 8.89 -24.26
N ASP A 463 9.88 9.48 -24.69
CA ASP A 463 10.16 9.72 -26.11
C ASP A 463 10.33 8.42 -26.89
N GLU A 464 11.02 7.42 -26.35
CA GLU A 464 11.15 6.09 -26.96
C GLU A 464 9.80 5.36 -27.05
N LEU A 465 9.01 5.38 -25.98
CA LEU A 465 7.68 4.77 -25.97
C LEU A 465 6.72 5.49 -26.93
N ALA A 466 6.75 6.83 -26.97
CA ALA A 466 5.94 7.63 -27.91
C ALA A 466 6.32 7.39 -29.38
N ALA A 467 7.62 7.27 -29.67
CA ALA A 467 8.11 7.02 -31.02
C ALA A 467 7.73 5.62 -31.57
N GLN A 468 7.42 4.68 -30.68
CA GLN A 468 7.19 3.28 -31.05
C GLN A 468 5.72 2.86 -31.07
N GLY A 469 4.80 3.69 -30.58
CA GLY A 469 3.35 3.45 -30.62
C GLY A 469 2.84 2.44 -29.62
N VAL A 470 1.55 2.09 -29.72
CA VAL A 470 0.88 1.11 -28.86
C VAL A 470 1.23 -0.31 -29.31
N HIS A 471 1.54 -1.18 -28.37
CA HIS A 471 1.84 -2.60 -28.63
C HIS A 471 0.78 -3.49 -27.97
N GLU A 472 0.14 -4.35 -28.74
CA GLU A 472 -0.90 -5.26 -28.25
C GLU A 472 -0.40 -6.29 -27.23
N ASN A 473 0.91 -6.57 -27.22
CA ASN A 473 1.52 -7.54 -26.28
C ASN A 473 2.09 -6.90 -25.01
N LEU A 474 1.97 -5.58 -24.81
CA LEU A 474 2.50 -4.86 -23.65
C LEU A 474 1.43 -4.00 -22.99
N SER A 475 1.28 -4.15 -21.68
CA SER A 475 0.48 -3.24 -20.86
C SER A 475 1.36 -2.54 -19.84
N PHE A 476 1.23 -1.21 -19.74
CA PHE A 476 1.98 -0.41 -18.78
C PHE A 476 1.08 0.03 -17.62
N PHE A 477 1.62 -0.08 -16.41
CA PHE A 477 1.01 0.34 -15.15
C PHE A 477 1.94 1.36 -14.50
N ALA A 478 1.71 2.64 -14.76
CA ALA A 478 2.54 3.74 -14.28
C ALA A 478 2.03 4.28 -12.94
N PHE A 479 2.81 4.12 -11.87
CA PHE A 479 2.53 4.66 -10.54
C PHE A 479 3.31 5.96 -10.34
N THR A 480 2.62 7.04 -9.98
CA THR A 480 3.25 8.34 -9.69
C THR A 480 2.42 9.17 -8.72
N ALA A 481 3.06 10.05 -7.95
CA ALA A 481 2.35 11.02 -7.12
C ALA A 481 1.93 12.26 -7.92
N THR A 482 2.73 12.67 -8.90
CA THR A 482 2.61 13.95 -9.64
C THR A 482 2.84 13.72 -11.13
N PRO A 483 1.84 13.24 -11.89
CA PRO A 483 1.99 13.01 -13.31
C PRO A 483 2.24 14.32 -14.06
N LYS A 484 3.20 14.31 -15.00
CA LYS A 484 3.40 15.38 -15.98
C LYS A 484 2.37 15.24 -17.11
N ASP A 485 2.13 16.31 -17.87
CA ASP A 485 1.18 16.28 -18.99
C ASP A 485 1.50 15.17 -20.00
N LYS A 486 2.77 14.92 -20.27
CA LYS A 486 3.24 13.86 -21.17
C LYS A 486 2.93 12.47 -20.61
N THR A 487 3.10 12.27 -19.30
CA THR A 487 2.74 11.02 -18.60
C THR A 487 1.23 10.77 -18.66
N LEU A 488 0.43 11.84 -18.49
CA LEU A 488 -1.02 11.79 -18.65
C LEU A 488 -1.43 11.39 -20.07
N GLN A 489 -0.79 11.96 -21.10
CA GLN A 489 -1.08 11.64 -22.50
C GLN A 489 -0.74 10.19 -22.86
N MET A 490 0.32 9.62 -22.27
CA MET A 490 0.78 8.27 -22.60
C MET A 490 0.07 7.16 -21.84
N PHE A 491 -0.23 7.37 -20.58
CA PHE A 491 -0.75 6.33 -19.68
C PHE A 491 -2.16 6.63 -19.16
N GLY A 492 -2.63 7.87 -19.30
CA GLY A 492 -3.96 8.29 -18.88
C GLY A 492 -5.05 7.82 -19.84
N GLN A 493 -6.28 7.80 -19.35
CA GLN A 493 -7.47 7.54 -20.14
C GLN A 493 -8.03 8.85 -20.68
N ARG A 494 -8.47 8.83 -21.94
CA ARG A 494 -9.06 9.99 -22.60
C ARG A 494 -10.59 10.00 -22.37
N ASP A 495 -11.11 11.12 -21.88
CA ASP A 495 -12.55 11.33 -21.74
C ASP A 495 -13.21 11.78 -23.06
N GLU A 496 -14.54 11.92 -23.04
CA GLU A 496 -15.33 12.38 -24.19
C GLU A 496 -14.94 13.78 -24.67
N ASN A 497 -14.40 14.62 -23.80
CA ASN A 497 -13.91 15.97 -24.10
C ASN A 497 -12.48 15.98 -24.61
N GLY A 498 -11.87 14.80 -24.75
CA GLY A 498 -10.49 14.66 -25.22
C GLY A 498 -9.42 14.92 -24.16
N LYS A 499 -9.77 15.12 -22.88
CA LYS A 499 -8.85 15.35 -21.78
C LYS A 499 -8.38 14.01 -21.19
N TYR A 500 -7.10 13.95 -20.81
CA TYR A 500 -6.52 12.75 -20.21
C TYR A 500 -6.66 12.77 -18.68
N HIS A 501 -7.07 11.65 -18.11
CA HIS A 501 -7.25 11.43 -16.68
C HIS A 501 -6.53 10.16 -16.21
N PRO A 502 -6.05 10.11 -14.95
CA PRO A 502 -5.58 8.87 -14.36
C PRO A 502 -6.70 7.82 -14.29
N PHE A 503 -6.35 6.55 -14.36
CA PHE A 503 -7.26 5.44 -14.13
C PHE A 503 -7.76 5.40 -12.68
N HIS A 504 -6.88 5.76 -11.74
CA HIS A 504 -7.21 5.75 -10.31
C HIS A 504 -6.41 6.84 -9.59
N VAL A 505 -7.08 7.56 -8.68
CA VAL A 505 -6.48 8.64 -7.90
C VAL A 505 -6.61 8.37 -6.40
N TYR A 506 -5.51 8.53 -5.67
CA TYR A 506 -5.50 8.78 -4.24
C TYR A 506 -4.81 10.12 -4.03
N SER A 507 -5.62 11.17 -3.78
CA SER A 507 -5.16 12.55 -3.86
C SER A 507 -4.24 12.93 -2.69
N MET A 508 -3.41 13.95 -2.89
CA MET A 508 -2.61 14.55 -1.82
C MET A 508 -3.51 15.12 -0.72
N ARG A 509 -4.64 15.75 -1.09
CA ARG A 509 -5.64 16.26 -0.15
C ARG A 509 -6.15 15.13 0.76
N GLN A 510 -6.58 14.01 0.18
CA GLN A 510 -7.05 12.86 0.95
C GLN A 510 -5.97 12.34 1.90
N ALA A 511 -4.71 12.22 1.43
CA ALA A 511 -3.60 11.76 2.25
C ALA A 511 -3.27 12.70 3.43
N ILE A 512 -3.41 14.03 3.25
CA ILE A 512 -3.26 15.03 4.31
C ILE A 512 -4.39 14.90 5.32
N GLU A 513 -5.64 14.89 4.86
CA GLU A 513 -6.82 14.84 5.71
C GLU A 513 -6.94 13.51 6.49
N GLU A 514 -6.41 12.42 5.94
CA GLU A 514 -6.28 11.11 6.61
C GLU A 514 -5.05 11.00 7.54
N GLY A 515 -4.17 12.01 7.56
CA GLY A 515 -3.00 12.09 8.44
C GLY A 515 -1.77 11.28 8.00
N PHE A 516 -1.70 10.84 6.74
CA PHE A 516 -0.53 10.10 6.22
C PHE A 516 0.63 11.00 5.80
N ILE A 517 0.33 12.24 5.41
CA ILE A 517 1.32 13.29 5.13
C ILE A 517 0.94 14.57 5.87
N LEU A 518 1.95 15.35 6.22
CA LEU A 518 1.73 16.63 6.88
C LEU A 518 1.15 17.64 5.90
N ASP A 519 0.21 18.45 6.38
CA ASP A 519 -0.27 19.62 5.63
C ASP A 519 0.82 20.68 5.59
N VAL A 520 1.48 20.79 4.43
CA VAL A 520 2.54 21.80 4.24
C VAL A 520 2.00 23.23 4.32
N LEU A 521 0.71 23.43 4.04
CA LEU A 521 0.08 24.77 4.08
C LEU A 521 -0.18 25.23 5.53
N GLN A 522 -0.41 24.33 6.48
CA GLN A 522 -0.53 24.69 7.91
C GLN A 522 0.79 25.19 8.51
N ASN A 523 1.91 24.76 7.93
CA ASN A 523 3.25 25.16 8.35
C ASN A 523 3.90 26.11 7.34
N TYR A 524 3.12 26.69 6.43
CA TYR A 524 3.57 27.61 5.40
C TYR A 524 3.62 29.02 5.95
N MET A 525 4.78 29.65 5.82
CA MET A 525 4.97 31.07 6.13
C MET A 525 4.99 31.82 4.81
N THR A 526 3.94 32.62 4.53
CA THR A 526 3.92 33.52 3.38
C THR A 526 4.84 34.70 3.65
N TYR A 527 5.80 34.89 2.81
CA TYR A 527 6.63 36.08 2.77
C TYR A 527 6.22 36.92 1.56
N ASN A 528 5.56 38.06 1.83
CA ASN A 528 5.25 39.05 0.79
C ASN A 528 6.54 39.76 0.40
N MET A 529 7.26 39.17 -0.54
CA MET A 529 8.45 39.77 -1.10
C MET A 529 8.04 40.72 -2.23
N TYR A 530 8.05 42.02 -1.92
CA TYR A 530 7.95 43.02 -2.97
C TYR A 530 9.26 43.02 -3.78
N TYR A 531 9.30 42.26 -4.86
CA TYR A 531 10.36 42.43 -5.87
C TYR A 531 10.10 43.70 -6.63
N LYS A 532 10.80 44.79 -6.28
CA LYS A 532 11.15 45.76 -7.29
C LYS A 532 12.26 45.17 -8.14
N ILE A 533 11.88 44.50 -9.24
CA ILE A 533 12.83 44.19 -10.30
C ILE A 533 13.32 45.55 -10.77
N ALA A 534 14.56 45.92 -10.41
CA ALA A 534 15.22 47.03 -11.03
C ALA A 534 15.46 46.61 -12.50
N LYS A 535 14.61 47.04 -13.41
CA LYS A 535 14.84 46.93 -14.85
C LYS A 535 16.15 47.68 -15.17
N ALA A 536 17.23 46.94 -15.20
CA ALA A 536 18.47 47.39 -15.80
C ALA A 536 18.86 46.37 -16.88
N ILE A 537 18.01 46.29 -17.91
CA ILE A 537 18.38 45.63 -19.19
C ILE A 537 18.14 46.67 -20.26
N PRO A 538 19.19 47.22 -20.87
CA PRO A 538 19.08 48.27 -21.88
C PRO A 538 18.46 47.82 -23.21
N ASP A 539 18.48 46.51 -23.54
CA ASP A 539 17.90 45.93 -24.74
C ASP A 539 17.01 44.77 -24.38
N ASP A 540 15.75 44.80 -24.82
CA ASP A 540 14.71 43.80 -24.64
C ASP A 540 14.79 42.77 -25.79
N PRO A 541 15.64 41.73 -25.73
CA PRO A 541 15.68 40.74 -26.78
C PRO A 541 14.40 39.91 -26.77
N GLU A 542 13.74 39.76 -27.89
CA GLU A 542 12.66 38.80 -28.10
C GLU A 542 13.21 37.38 -27.91
N LEU A 543 13.01 36.83 -26.72
CA LEU A 543 13.32 35.45 -26.39
C LEU A 543 12.06 34.61 -26.58
N ASP A 544 12.23 33.40 -27.13
CA ASP A 544 11.18 32.38 -27.13
C ASP A 544 10.57 32.26 -25.70
N THR A 545 9.25 32.41 -25.60
CA THR A 545 8.54 32.64 -24.34
C THR A 545 8.85 31.62 -23.24
N ALA A 546 9.08 30.35 -23.60
CA ALA A 546 9.43 29.29 -22.65
C ALA A 546 10.89 29.36 -22.17
N ALA A 547 11.82 29.77 -23.02
CA ALA A 547 13.24 29.95 -22.69
C ALA A 547 13.45 31.25 -21.90
N GLY A 548 12.75 32.33 -22.26
CA GLY A 548 12.79 33.61 -21.56
C GLY A 548 12.24 33.51 -20.13
N VAL A 549 11.10 32.87 -19.92
CA VAL A 549 10.55 32.63 -18.58
C VAL A 549 11.48 31.79 -17.71
N ARG A 550 12.14 30.79 -18.28
CA ARG A 550 13.13 29.99 -17.54
C ARG A 550 14.35 30.82 -17.13
N ALA A 551 14.91 31.62 -18.05
CA ALA A 551 16.08 32.47 -17.80
C ALA A 551 15.78 33.53 -16.71
N ILE A 552 14.60 34.16 -16.77
CA ILE A 552 14.14 35.14 -15.75
C ILE A 552 13.99 34.47 -14.38
N ARG A 553 13.32 33.34 -14.30
CA ARG A 553 13.16 32.56 -13.04
C ARG A 553 14.51 32.13 -12.47
N GLN A 554 15.43 31.71 -13.32
CA GLN A 554 16.77 31.31 -12.92
C GLN A 554 17.55 32.49 -12.34
N PHE A 555 17.52 33.63 -12.99
CA PHE A 555 18.16 34.87 -12.53
C PHE A 555 17.58 35.32 -11.18
N GLU A 556 16.27 35.32 -11.05
CA GLU A 556 15.58 35.68 -9.79
C GLU A 556 15.96 34.75 -8.64
N THR A 557 15.91 33.44 -8.86
CA THR A 557 16.12 32.45 -7.79
C THR A 557 17.57 32.33 -7.33
N LEU A 558 18.52 32.64 -8.19
CA LEU A 558 19.98 32.63 -7.88
C LEU A 558 20.53 34.00 -7.47
N HIS A 559 19.70 35.03 -7.49
CA HIS A 559 20.16 36.37 -7.12
C HIS A 559 20.61 36.44 -5.65
N PRO A 560 21.82 36.93 -5.32
CA PRO A 560 22.36 36.92 -3.96
C PRO A 560 21.43 37.53 -2.91
N HIS A 561 20.77 38.62 -3.26
CA HIS A 561 19.80 39.29 -2.37
C HIS A 561 18.62 38.37 -2.00
N ASN A 562 18.06 37.65 -2.98
CA ASN A 562 16.97 36.72 -2.76
C ASN A 562 17.39 35.54 -1.86
N ILE A 563 18.55 34.95 -2.14
CA ILE A 563 19.13 33.89 -1.31
C ILE A 563 19.37 34.38 0.11
N SER A 564 19.93 35.58 0.27
CA SER A 564 20.22 36.17 1.58
C SER A 564 18.96 36.42 2.39
N GLN A 565 17.93 37.00 1.83
CA GLN A 565 16.66 37.24 2.52
C GLN A 565 15.97 35.94 2.92
N LYS A 566 15.88 34.98 2.01
CA LYS A 566 15.26 33.66 2.31
C LYS A 566 16.04 32.92 3.39
N THR A 567 17.37 32.97 3.35
CA THR A 567 18.24 32.38 4.38
C THR A 567 18.00 33.00 5.74
N ALA A 568 17.88 34.33 5.82
CA ALA A 568 17.60 35.03 7.08
C ALA A 568 16.30 34.58 7.72
N ILE A 569 15.22 34.46 6.92
CA ILE A 569 13.91 34.02 7.38
C ILE A 569 13.94 32.55 7.83
N MET A 570 14.59 31.67 7.06
CA MET A 570 14.72 30.24 7.42
C MET A 570 15.51 30.07 8.73
N LEU A 571 16.58 30.83 8.94
CA LEU A 571 17.36 30.82 10.18
C LEU A 571 16.52 31.29 11.36
N GLU A 572 15.82 32.41 11.20
CA GLU A 572 14.98 32.98 12.26
C GLU A 572 13.86 32.03 12.66
N GLN A 573 13.16 31.43 11.69
CA GLN A 573 12.14 30.42 11.93
C GLN A 573 12.71 29.17 12.61
N PHE A 574 13.88 28.70 12.18
CA PHE A 574 14.52 27.55 12.79
C PHE A 574 14.92 27.85 14.23
N CYS A 575 15.61 28.95 14.49
CA CYS A 575 16.12 29.31 15.80
C CYS A 575 15.01 29.63 16.80
N ASN A 576 13.95 30.31 16.38
CA ASN A 576 12.88 30.78 17.26
C ASN A 576 11.80 29.72 17.50
N VAL A 577 11.57 28.83 16.53
CA VAL A 577 10.44 27.89 16.57
C VAL A 577 10.89 26.44 16.48
N THR A 578 11.62 26.09 15.39
CA THR A 578 11.82 24.67 15.03
C THR A 578 12.80 23.99 15.99
N ARG A 579 13.92 24.61 16.33
CA ARG A 579 14.97 24.00 17.19
C ARG A 579 14.45 23.56 18.57
N HIS A 580 13.40 24.18 19.08
CA HIS A 580 12.80 23.87 20.38
C HIS A 580 11.86 22.66 20.35
N LYS A 581 11.47 22.19 19.15
CA LYS A 581 10.64 21.00 18.99
C LYS A 581 11.45 19.72 19.27
N ILE A 582 10.77 18.62 19.58
CA ILE A 582 11.37 17.29 19.85
C ILE A 582 12.42 17.37 20.98
N GLY A 583 12.12 18.10 22.05
CA GLY A 583 13.05 18.25 23.19
C GLY A 583 14.39 18.90 22.82
N GLY A 584 14.40 19.84 21.86
CA GLY A 584 15.59 20.53 21.38
C GLY A 584 16.45 19.75 20.40
N LYS A 585 15.93 18.64 19.85
CA LYS A 585 16.65 17.77 18.88
C LYS A 585 16.12 17.91 17.45
N ALA A 586 15.26 18.88 17.19
CA ALA A 586 14.70 19.08 15.85
C ALA A 586 15.79 19.48 14.84
N LYS A 587 15.67 18.95 13.62
CA LYS A 587 16.55 19.26 12.49
C LYS A 587 15.71 19.87 11.36
N ALA A 588 16.36 20.66 10.50
CA ALA A 588 15.75 21.17 9.29
C ALA A 588 16.50 20.62 8.06
N MET A 589 15.77 20.41 6.99
CA MET A 589 16.32 20.05 5.68
C MET A 589 15.83 21.06 4.65
N ILE A 590 16.77 21.60 3.87
CA ILE A 590 16.46 22.55 2.80
C ILE A 590 16.54 21.81 1.49
N VAL A 591 15.42 21.79 0.76
CA VAL A 591 15.34 21.22 -0.58
C VAL A 591 15.40 22.35 -1.59
N THR A 592 16.30 22.23 -2.56
CA THR A 592 16.55 23.27 -3.58
C THR A 592 16.32 22.73 -4.99
N PRO A 593 16.01 23.60 -5.97
CA PRO A 593 15.76 23.20 -7.34
C PRO A 593 16.98 22.60 -8.05
N SER A 594 18.20 22.98 -7.64
CA SER A 594 19.44 22.50 -8.23
C SER A 594 20.57 22.49 -7.21
N ARG A 595 21.69 21.84 -7.56
CA ARG A 595 22.91 21.80 -6.74
C ARG A 595 23.53 23.17 -6.56
N LEU A 596 23.51 24.01 -7.61
CA LEU A 596 24.00 25.38 -7.52
C LEU A 596 23.25 26.19 -6.46
N HIS A 597 21.90 26.03 -6.41
CA HIS A 597 21.11 26.63 -5.34
C HIS A 597 21.50 26.07 -3.97
N ALA A 598 21.70 24.75 -3.84
CA ALA A 598 22.10 24.14 -2.59
C ALA A 598 23.45 24.69 -2.06
N VAL A 599 24.43 24.83 -2.94
CA VAL A 599 25.75 25.40 -2.60
C VAL A 599 25.61 26.88 -2.19
N ARG A 600 24.90 27.69 -2.96
CA ARG A 600 24.71 29.11 -2.64
C ARG A 600 23.97 29.30 -1.31
N TYR A 601 22.93 28.52 -1.06
CA TYR A 601 22.26 28.52 0.23
C TYR A 601 23.20 28.08 1.37
N LEU A 602 24.01 27.03 1.18
CA LEU A 602 24.97 26.58 2.19
C LEU A 602 25.97 27.68 2.56
N LEU A 603 26.53 28.37 1.56
CA LEU A 603 27.49 29.46 1.79
C LEU A 603 26.82 30.62 2.54
N GLU A 604 25.63 30.99 2.13
CA GLU A 604 24.88 32.06 2.76
C GLU A 604 24.42 31.70 4.18
N PHE A 605 24.01 30.47 4.44
CA PHE A 605 23.74 29.99 5.80
C PHE A 605 24.98 30.09 6.69
N LYS A 606 26.13 29.63 6.24
CA LYS A 606 27.39 29.74 6.99
C LYS A 606 27.70 31.20 7.33
N ARG A 607 27.60 32.11 6.35
CA ARG A 607 27.84 33.54 6.52
C ARG A 607 26.90 34.13 7.58
N GLN A 608 25.59 33.92 7.46
CA GLN A 608 24.62 34.52 8.38
C GLN A 608 24.66 33.90 9.78
N ILE A 609 24.93 32.61 9.93
CA ILE A 609 25.11 31.94 11.20
C ILE A 609 26.30 32.59 11.95
N GLN A 610 27.43 32.81 11.23
CA GLN A 610 28.61 33.44 11.80
C GLN A 610 28.33 34.90 12.17
N GLU A 611 27.71 35.69 11.29
CA GLU A 611 27.40 37.12 11.53
C GLU A 611 26.44 37.32 12.69
N LYS A 612 25.42 36.46 12.81
CA LYS A 612 24.41 36.56 13.88
C LYS A 612 24.79 35.84 15.17
N GLY A 613 25.94 35.16 15.23
CA GLY A 613 26.43 34.45 16.41
C GLY A 613 25.53 33.26 16.82
N TYR A 614 24.80 32.64 15.88
CA TYR A 614 24.04 31.44 16.16
C TYR A 614 24.99 30.26 16.38
N THR A 615 24.74 29.47 17.44
CA THR A 615 25.52 28.27 17.80
C THR A 615 24.66 27.01 17.65
#